data_7fd0b09883938c3712a09215c4431a99
#
_entry.id   7fd0b09883938c3712a09215c4431a99
#
_cell.length_a   1.000
_cell.length_b   1.000
_cell.length_c   1.000
_cell.angle_alpha   90.00
_cell.angle_beta   90.00
_cell.angle_gamma   90.00
#
_symmetry.space_group_name_H-M   'P 1'
#
loop_
_entity.id
_entity.type
_entity.pdbx_description
1 polymer ?
#
loop_
_entity_poly.entity_id
_entity_poly.type
_entity_poly.pdbx_seq_one_letter_code
_entity_poly.pdbx_strand_id
1 'polypeptide(L)'
;MQATLNSHAVAGPRQGLVIQLASSLTIVGSVMIAPMLPKITAEFAAVEPDALALVPLMVAAPALAIALFAPLAGMLADRFGRKPMLLLGCLLYALFGAWPVVIHDLKLILVSRLLFGCAEALIMTCCTTLIADYWPPQQRMRYINRQVITIGVVGALFFVIGGMAGEGSWRTPFLLYLAPLLMVPAIVNYLWEPDRRQEESHALITPPGSTRRTLLVACFLIFVGMVTCFVVTVMTPTVLVMRGVTSTSLIGASAGLAILSTLIGSIAWPIVRERIGVAGVNALLLACMACGLCVLALAPSYPVVLVAMVLQGFGAGFLVSNASLPLLLVLPAHLRARGVGAFTACLYLGQFASPLIITAIAHPLGGMPHGLASAILLWALLTMLVALAWLLVGLRQGRMQAGQVLH
;
A
#
# COMPACT_ATOMS: atom_id res chain seq x y z
N MET A 1 32.89 -35.70 -22.17
CA MET A 1 32.42 -34.31 -22.14
C MET A 1 30.91 -34.37 -21.90
N GLN A 2 30.53 -34.51 -20.61
CA GLN A 2 29.12 -34.64 -20.18
C GLN A 2 28.54 -33.26 -20.08
N ALA A 3 27.60 -32.93 -20.97
CA ALA A 3 26.72 -31.78 -20.81
C ALA A 3 25.81 -32.08 -19.63
N THR A 4 26.03 -31.41 -18.49
CA THR A 4 25.10 -31.39 -17.37
C THR A 4 23.80 -30.78 -17.86
N LEU A 5 22.82 -31.62 -18.09
CA LEU A 5 21.41 -31.27 -18.25
C LEU A 5 21.03 -30.52 -16.93
N ASN A 6 21.00 -29.20 -17.00
CA ASN A 6 20.34 -28.38 -15.96
C ASN A 6 18.87 -28.81 -15.95
N SER A 7 18.53 -29.71 -15.02
CA SER A 7 17.15 -30.00 -14.68
C SER A 7 16.51 -28.67 -14.32
N HIS A 8 15.58 -28.19 -15.14
CA HIS A 8 14.75 -27.02 -14.83
C HIS A 8 14.10 -27.27 -13.47
N ALA A 9 14.60 -26.62 -12.43
CA ALA A 9 14.06 -26.75 -11.10
C ALA A 9 12.62 -26.23 -11.12
N VAL A 10 11.67 -27.12 -10.89
CA VAL A 10 10.24 -26.76 -10.86
C VAL A 10 9.97 -26.05 -9.52
N ALA A 11 9.54 -24.79 -9.59
CA ALA A 11 9.19 -24.03 -8.40
C ALA A 11 7.98 -24.63 -7.68
N GLY A 12 8.16 -24.93 -6.40
CA GLY A 12 7.17 -25.58 -5.55
C GLY A 12 6.64 -24.67 -4.43
N PRO A 13 5.89 -25.24 -3.49
CA PRO A 13 5.30 -24.49 -2.39
C PRO A 13 6.31 -23.75 -1.49
N ARG A 14 7.52 -24.31 -1.31
CA ARG A 14 8.58 -23.70 -0.48
C ARG A 14 9.07 -22.39 -1.07
N GLN A 15 9.34 -22.35 -2.37
CA GLN A 15 9.71 -21.12 -3.09
C GLN A 15 8.59 -20.08 -3.00
N GLY A 16 7.35 -20.52 -3.19
CA GLY A 16 6.18 -19.66 -3.06
C GLY A 16 6.07 -19.04 -1.68
N LEU A 17 6.27 -19.81 -0.61
CA LEU A 17 6.23 -19.31 0.76
C LEU A 17 7.33 -18.27 1.02
N VAL A 18 8.57 -18.54 0.61
CA VAL A 18 9.69 -17.59 0.79
C VAL A 18 9.39 -16.27 0.08
N ILE A 19 8.91 -16.30 -1.16
CA ILE A 19 8.58 -15.08 -1.91
C ILE A 19 7.38 -14.34 -1.27
N GLN A 20 6.36 -15.05 -0.80
CA GLN A 20 5.20 -14.45 -0.14
C GLN A 20 5.59 -13.76 1.18
N LEU A 21 6.43 -14.40 2.00
CA LEU A 21 6.94 -13.79 3.23
C LEU A 21 7.85 -12.60 2.93
N ALA A 22 8.74 -12.69 1.93
CA ALA A 22 9.56 -11.56 1.50
C ALA A 22 8.70 -10.39 1.01
N SER A 23 7.63 -10.67 0.24
CA SER A 23 6.70 -9.63 -0.22
C SER A 23 5.98 -8.93 0.93
N SER A 24 5.71 -9.62 2.05
CA SER A 24 5.03 -9.02 3.19
C SER A 24 5.87 -7.98 3.93
N LEU A 25 7.20 -7.95 3.72
CA LEU A 25 8.07 -6.93 4.29
C LEU A 25 7.68 -5.52 3.88
N THR A 26 7.14 -5.35 2.67
CA THR A 26 6.74 -4.04 2.16
C THR A 26 5.55 -3.42 2.92
N ILE A 27 4.62 -4.22 3.41
CA ILE A 27 3.54 -3.72 4.28
C ILE A 27 4.04 -3.49 5.70
N VAL A 28 4.89 -4.39 6.23
CA VAL A 28 5.46 -4.27 7.57
C VAL A 28 6.23 -2.95 7.73
N GLY A 29 6.98 -2.55 6.69
CA GLY A 29 7.75 -1.30 6.67
C GLY A 29 6.92 -0.06 6.94
N SER A 30 5.74 -0.01 6.35
CA SER A 30 4.86 1.16 6.44
C SER A 30 3.96 1.15 7.68
N VAL A 31 3.51 -0.04 8.12
CA VAL A 31 2.45 -0.10 9.14
C VAL A 31 2.97 -0.19 10.57
N MET A 32 4.14 -0.79 10.78
CA MET A 32 4.61 -1.16 12.10
C MET A 32 4.86 0.05 13.02
N ILE A 33 5.30 1.18 12.47
CA ILE A 33 5.62 2.38 13.26
C ILE A 33 4.45 3.36 13.41
N ALA A 34 3.38 3.20 12.63
CA ALA A 34 2.25 4.13 12.68
C ALA A 34 1.64 4.30 14.08
N PRO A 35 1.45 3.26 14.91
CA PRO A 35 0.94 3.40 16.28
C PRO A 35 1.82 4.25 17.19
N MET A 36 3.12 4.39 16.89
CA MET A 36 4.09 5.14 17.71
C MET A 36 4.16 6.62 17.37
N LEU A 37 3.53 7.07 16.26
CA LEU A 37 3.61 8.48 15.82
C LEU A 37 3.36 9.48 16.95
N PRO A 38 2.35 9.32 17.84
CA PRO A 38 2.14 10.26 18.93
C PRO A 38 3.30 10.31 19.95
N LYS A 39 3.90 9.15 20.28
CA LYS A 39 5.06 9.09 21.19
C LYS A 39 6.29 9.74 20.57
N ILE A 40 6.53 9.49 19.27
CA ILE A 40 7.61 10.13 18.51
C ILE A 40 7.40 11.64 18.45
N THR A 41 6.17 12.08 18.15
CA THR A 41 5.83 13.51 18.12
C THR A 41 6.08 14.17 19.47
N ALA A 42 5.67 13.53 20.56
CA ALA A 42 5.87 14.07 21.92
C ALA A 42 7.38 14.22 22.26
N GLU A 43 8.24 13.29 21.84
CA GLU A 43 9.68 13.36 22.08
C GLU A 43 10.33 14.48 21.26
N PHE A 44 9.99 14.61 19.97
CA PHE A 44 10.63 15.58 19.09
C PHE A 44 10.01 16.99 19.14
N ALA A 45 8.78 17.15 19.63
CA ALA A 45 8.12 18.46 19.72
C ALA A 45 8.88 19.48 20.58
N ALA A 46 9.68 19.00 21.54
CA ALA A 46 10.50 19.86 22.39
C ALA A 46 11.76 20.41 21.70
N VAL A 47 12.22 19.77 20.62
CA VAL A 47 13.50 20.05 19.96
C VAL A 47 13.29 20.58 18.52
N GLU A 48 12.27 20.09 17.82
CA GLU A 48 12.00 20.41 16.42
C GLU A 48 10.62 21.08 16.31
N PRO A 49 10.55 22.38 15.95
CA PRO A 49 9.27 23.11 15.84
C PRO A 49 8.29 22.46 14.85
N ASP A 50 8.81 21.84 13.81
CA ASP A 50 8.02 21.21 12.73
C ASP A 50 7.70 19.73 13.00
N ALA A 51 7.94 19.20 14.20
CA ALA A 51 7.76 17.77 14.52
C ALA A 51 6.36 17.26 14.17
N LEU A 52 5.30 18.06 14.41
CA LEU A 52 3.91 17.69 14.07
C LEU A 52 3.69 17.44 12.57
N ALA A 53 4.44 18.14 11.71
CA ALA A 53 4.38 17.95 10.25
C ALA A 53 5.35 16.87 9.77
N LEU A 54 6.53 16.76 10.38
CA LEU A 54 7.61 15.86 9.93
C LEU A 54 7.41 14.41 10.39
N VAL A 55 6.91 14.19 11.61
CA VAL A 55 6.74 12.85 12.16
C VAL A 55 5.78 11.96 11.32
N PRO A 56 4.62 12.44 10.85
CA PRO A 56 3.77 11.68 9.95
C PRO A 56 4.47 11.26 8.65
N LEU A 57 5.46 12.03 8.18
CA LEU A 57 6.24 11.70 7.00
C LEU A 57 7.17 10.50 7.21
N MET A 58 7.52 10.12 8.45
CA MET A 58 8.29 8.90 8.72
C MET A 58 7.60 7.64 8.19
N VAL A 59 6.26 7.61 8.19
CA VAL A 59 5.46 6.51 7.63
C VAL A 59 5.28 6.66 6.13
N ALA A 60 5.17 7.89 5.64
CA ALA A 60 4.86 8.18 4.24
C ALA A 60 6.13 8.29 3.34
N ALA A 61 7.29 8.66 3.89
CA ALA A 61 8.53 8.85 3.11
C ALA A 61 8.97 7.62 2.31
N PRO A 62 8.87 6.38 2.82
CA PRO A 62 9.17 5.20 2.02
C PRO A 62 8.35 5.13 0.73
N ALA A 63 7.08 5.54 0.76
CA ALA A 63 6.21 5.54 -0.42
C ALA A 63 6.73 6.48 -1.52
N LEU A 64 7.25 7.67 -1.16
CA LEU A 64 7.90 8.56 -2.12
C LEU A 64 9.11 7.87 -2.77
N ALA A 65 9.96 7.25 -1.95
CA ALA A 65 11.14 6.55 -2.46
C ALA A 65 10.74 5.39 -3.39
N ILE A 66 9.71 4.60 -3.05
CA ILE A 66 9.20 3.54 -3.92
C ILE A 66 8.69 4.13 -5.23
N ALA A 67 7.90 5.21 -5.20
CA ALA A 67 7.36 5.83 -6.42
C ALA A 67 8.45 6.24 -7.40
N LEU A 68 9.56 6.77 -6.89
CA LEU A 68 10.68 7.26 -7.70
C LEU A 68 11.69 6.16 -8.08
N PHE A 69 11.94 5.22 -7.16
CA PHE A 69 13.02 4.24 -7.30
C PHE A 69 12.55 2.91 -7.93
N ALA A 70 11.24 2.59 -7.94
CA ALA A 70 10.76 1.30 -8.47
C ALA A 70 11.17 1.03 -9.93
N PRO A 71 11.18 2.01 -10.87
CA PRO A 71 11.67 1.77 -12.23
C PRO A 71 13.18 1.42 -12.26
N LEU A 72 13.97 2.08 -11.41
CA LEU A 72 15.41 1.80 -11.28
C LEU A 72 15.64 0.42 -10.65
N ALA A 73 14.84 0.06 -9.63
CA ALA A 73 14.88 -1.25 -9.00
C ALA A 73 14.62 -2.38 -10.02
N GLY A 74 13.67 -2.17 -10.95
CA GLY A 74 13.43 -3.09 -12.07
C GLY A 74 14.65 -3.23 -12.98
N MET A 75 15.25 -2.13 -13.42
CA MET A 75 16.45 -2.16 -14.24
C MET A 75 17.66 -2.83 -13.55
N LEU A 76 17.81 -2.60 -12.24
CA LEU A 76 18.86 -3.25 -11.46
C LEU A 76 18.63 -4.76 -11.34
N ALA A 77 17.37 -5.18 -11.09
CA ALA A 77 16.99 -6.58 -11.03
C ALA A 77 17.19 -7.30 -12.37
N ASP A 78 16.89 -6.61 -13.47
CA ASP A 78 17.13 -7.17 -14.81
C ASP A 78 18.63 -7.26 -15.16
N ARG A 79 19.45 -6.31 -14.67
CA ARG A 79 20.89 -6.29 -14.96
C ARG A 79 21.70 -7.25 -14.10
N PHE A 80 21.45 -7.24 -12.79
CA PHE A 80 22.24 -7.96 -11.79
C PHE A 80 21.62 -9.27 -11.30
N GLY A 81 20.37 -9.54 -11.71
CA GLY A 81 19.62 -10.71 -11.30
C GLY A 81 18.63 -10.43 -10.16
N ARG A 82 17.53 -11.18 -10.15
CA ARG A 82 16.42 -10.97 -9.20
C ARG A 82 16.76 -11.45 -7.80
N LYS A 83 17.41 -12.62 -7.68
CA LYS A 83 17.83 -13.16 -6.38
C LYS A 83 18.88 -12.32 -5.68
N PRO A 84 20.00 -11.89 -6.32
CA PRO A 84 20.97 -10.98 -5.70
C PRO A 84 20.36 -9.66 -5.27
N MET A 85 19.47 -9.08 -6.08
CA MET A 85 18.81 -7.80 -5.73
C MET A 85 17.80 -7.97 -4.60
N LEU A 86 17.12 -9.10 -4.49
CA LEU A 86 16.26 -9.42 -3.33
C LEU A 86 17.08 -9.52 -2.04
N LEU A 87 18.23 -10.19 -2.09
CA LEU A 87 19.13 -10.29 -0.95
C LEU A 87 19.66 -8.91 -0.52
N LEU A 88 20.11 -8.10 -1.49
CA LEU A 88 20.55 -6.73 -1.22
C LEU A 88 19.40 -5.90 -0.62
N GLY A 89 18.18 -6.03 -1.15
CA GLY A 89 17.00 -5.38 -0.61
C GLY A 89 16.74 -5.77 0.85
N CYS A 90 16.82 -7.05 1.21
CA CYS A 90 16.65 -7.51 2.60
C CYS A 90 17.73 -6.96 3.54
N LEU A 91 18.98 -6.88 3.09
CA LEU A 91 20.09 -6.33 3.88
C LEU A 91 19.92 -4.82 4.11
N LEU A 92 19.62 -4.07 3.05
CA LEU A 92 19.37 -2.62 3.15
C LEU A 92 18.11 -2.30 3.96
N TYR A 93 17.07 -3.13 3.83
CA TYR A 93 15.85 -3.03 4.63
C TYR A 93 16.16 -3.16 6.12
N ALA A 94 16.95 -4.17 6.51
CA ALA A 94 17.36 -4.38 7.89
C ALA A 94 18.23 -3.21 8.40
N LEU A 95 19.20 -2.77 7.61
CA LEU A 95 20.12 -1.69 7.96
C LEU A 95 19.37 -0.38 8.20
N PHE A 96 18.66 0.11 7.17
CA PHE A 96 17.97 1.41 7.25
C PHE A 96 16.70 1.34 8.10
N GLY A 97 16.08 0.14 8.19
CA GLY A 97 14.93 -0.13 9.05
C GLY A 97 15.27 0.00 10.53
N ALA A 98 16.36 -0.61 10.98
CA ALA A 98 16.78 -0.57 12.38
C ALA A 98 17.53 0.73 12.75
N TRP A 99 17.99 1.53 11.80
CA TRP A 99 18.80 2.73 12.04
C TRP A 99 18.17 3.74 13.03
N PRO A 100 16.84 3.99 13.04
CA PRO A 100 16.21 4.89 14.01
C PRO A 100 16.36 4.48 15.48
N VAL A 101 16.79 3.25 15.79
CA VAL A 101 17.09 2.82 17.16
C VAL A 101 18.21 3.66 17.76
N VAL A 102 19.21 4.03 16.95
CA VAL A 102 20.44 4.72 17.40
C VAL A 102 20.47 6.20 16.99
N ILE A 103 19.59 6.65 16.08
CA ILE A 103 19.52 8.04 15.62
C ILE A 103 18.60 8.84 16.57
N HIS A 104 19.05 10.06 16.91
CA HIS A 104 18.29 11.00 17.76
C HIS A 104 17.88 12.28 17.01
N ASP A 105 18.24 12.41 15.74
CA ASP A 105 17.87 13.52 14.87
C ASP A 105 16.72 13.13 13.96
N LEU A 106 15.61 13.88 13.99
CA LEU A 106 14.39 13.59 13.24
C LEU A 106 14.63 13.64 11.71
N LYS A 107 15.47 14.56 11.25
CA LYS A 107 15.77 14.71 9.81
C LYS A 107 16.60 13.52 9.29
N LEU A 108 17.56 13.04 10.09
CA LEU A 108 18.32 11.83 9.77
C LEU A 108 17.43 10.58 9.80
N ILE A 109 16.47 10.51 10.72
CA ILE A 109 15.46 9.44 10.71
C ILE A 109 14.66 9.48 9.41
N LEU A 110 14.20 10.65 8.95
CA LEU A 110 13.49 10.78 7.68
C LEU A 110 14.34 10.34 6.48
N VAL A 111 15.63 10.69 6.45
CA VAL A 111 16.56 10.19 5.42
C VAL A 111 16.66 8.67 5.46
N SER A 112 16.76 8.07 6.66
CA SER A 112 16.76 6.61 6.80
C SER A 112 15.47 5.98 6.23
N ARG A 113 14.32 6.64 6.39
CA ARG A 113 13.04 6.17 5.82
C ARG A 113 12.99 6.23 4.30
N LEU A 114 13.59 7.25 3.68
CA LEU A 114 13.72 7.31 2.22
C LEU A 114 14.62 6.19 1.69
N LEU A 115 15.79 5.97 2.29
CA LEU A 115 16.69 4.86 1.92
C LEU A 115 16.04 3.49 2.15
N PHE A 116 15.28 3.36 3.23
CA PHE A 116 14.46 2.18 3.51
C PHE A 116 13.43 1.91 2.41
N GLY A 117 12.77 2.94 1.90
CA GLY A 117 11.83 2.82 0.78
C GLY A 117 12.50 2.36 -0.52
N CYS A 118 13.76 2.72 -0.78
CA CYS A 118 14.52 2.15 -1.89
C CYS A 118 14.73 0.63 -1.73
N ALA A 119 15.01 0.17 -0.51
CA ALA A 119 15.12 -1.26 -0.23
C ALA A 119 13.77 -1.98 -0.41
N GLU A 120 12.66 -1.38 0.04
CA GLU A 120 11.31 -1.89 -0.20
C GLU A 120 10.99 -2.03 -1.68
N ALA A 121 11.38 -1.03 -2.51
CA ALA A 121 11.19 -1.08 -3.96
C ALA A 121 11.94 -2.26 -4.59
N LEU A 122 13.17 -2.55 -4.16
CA LEU A 122 13.93 -3.73 -4.61
C LEU A 122 13.20 -5.03 -4.25
N ILE A 123 12.79 -5.18 -2.99
CA ILE A 123 12.10 -6.38 -2.51
C ILE A 123 10.80 -6.59 -3.29
N MET A 124 9.95 -5.55 -3.39
CA MET A 124 8.67 -5.63 -4.08
C MET A 124 8.83 -6.02 -5.54
N THR A 125 9.75 -5.37 -6.25
CA THR A 125 10.00 -5.61 -7.67
C THR A 125 10.53 -7.03 -7.89
N CYS A 126 11.53 -7.46 -7.11
CA CYS A 126 12.10 -8.80 -7.25
C CYS A 126 11.09 -9.90 -6.91
N CYS A 127 10.30 -9.74 -5.85
CA CYS A 127 9.27 -10.73 -5.49
C CYS A 127 8.20 -10.88 -6.57
N THR A 128 7.73 -9.76 -7.12
CA THR A 128 6.70 -9.78 -8.18
C THR A 128 7.23 -10.41 -9.46
N THR A 129 8.46 -10.09 -9.87
CA THR A 129 9.09 -10.68 -11.06
C THR A 129 9.42 -12.15 -10.86
N LEU A 130 9.92 -12.58 -9.68
CA LEU A 130 10.17 -13.99 -9.39
C LEU A 130 8.88 -14.82 -9.46
N ILE A 131 7.72 -14.31 -9.03
CA ILE A 131 6.44 -15.01 -9.23
C ILE A 131 6.14 -15.15 -10.71
N ALA A 132 6.39 -14.12 -11.52
CA ALA A 132 6.16 -14.19 -12.95
C ALA A 132 7.08 -15.18 -13.67
N ASP A 133 8.33 -15.29 -13.22
CA ASP A 133 9.34 -16.16 -13.84
C ASP A 133 9.22 -17.63 -13.42
N TYR A 134 8.86 -17.88 -12.16
CA TYR A 134 8.83 -19.26 -11.61
C TYR A 134 7.59 -20.05 -12.03
N TRP A 135 6.45 -19.38 -12.25
CA TRP A 135 5.18 -20.07 -12.53
C TRP A 135 4.56 -19.67 -13.87
N PRO A 136 4.00 -20.66 -14.60
CA PRO A 136 3.25 -20.39 -15.82
C PRO A 136 1.97 -19.57 -15.51
N PRO A 137 1.36 -18.89 -16.51
CA PRO A 137 0.24 -17.97 -16.33
C PRO A 137 -0.91 -18.51 -15.48
N GLN A 138 -1.26 -19.80 -15.63
CA GLN A 138 -2.37 -20.44 -14.88
C GLN A 138 -2.08 -20.57 -13.38
N GLN A 139 -0.83 -20.85 -13.00
CA GLN A 139 -0.41 -20.96 -11.60
C GLN A 139 0.00 -19.61 -11.01
N ARG A 140 0.52 -18.70 -11.83
CA ARG A 140 0.94 -17.33 -11.42
C ARG A 140 -0.16 -16.61 -10.66
N MET A 141 -1.41 -16.64 -11.17
CA MET A 141 -2.55 -15.99 -10.51
C MET A 141 -2.82 -16.56 -9.11
N ARG A 142 -2.67 -17.87 -8.93
CA ARG A 142 -2.82 -18.48 -7.60
C ARG A 142 -1.77 -17.97 -6.60
N TYR A 143 -0.52 -17.80 -7.03
CA TYR A 143 0.56 -17.30 -6.17
C TYR A 143 0.41 -15.81 -5.88
N ILE A 144 -0.03 -14.99 -6.85
CA ILE A 144 -0.37 -13.58 -6.65
C ILE A 144 -1.50 -13.44 -5.62
N ASN A 145 -2.57 -14.22 -5.73
CA ASN A 145 -3.66 -14.19 -4.76
C ASN A 145 -3.20 -14.58 -3.35
N ARG A 146 -2.36 -15.62 -3.25
CA ARG A 146 -1.75 -16.00 -1.96
C ARG A 146 -0.86 -14.90 -1.40
N GLN A 147 -0.08 -14.22 -2.24
CA GLN A 147 0.75 -13.09 -1.86
C GLN A 147 -0.10 -11.97 -1.25
N VAL A 148 -1.22 -11.58 -1.87
CA VAL A 148 -2.14 -10.56 -1.35
C VAL A 148 -2.69 -10.95 0.03
N ILE A 149 -3.12 -12.20 0.19
CA ILE A 149 -3.61 -12.71 1.48
C ILE A 149 -2.51 -12.66 2.54
N THR A 150 -1.30 -13.15 2.21
CA THR A 150 -0.16 -13.15 3.14
C THR A 150 0.21 -11.73 3.57
N ILE A 151 0.28 -10.79 2.62
CA ILE A 151 0.55 -9.37 2.89
C ILE A 151 -0.51 -8.80 3.85
N GLY A 152 -1.81 -9.07 3.61
CA GLY A 152 -2.89 -8.59 4.46
C GLY A 152 -2.84 -9.17 5.88
N VAL A 153 -2.64 -10.49 6.02
CA VAL A 153 -2.56 -11.15 7.33
C VAL A 153 -1.32 -10.69 8.09
N VAL A 154 -0.14 -10.71 7.45
CA VAL A 154 1.11 -10.27 8.08
C VAL A 154 1.04 -8.78 8.45
N GLY A 155 0.50 -7.92 7.58
CA GLY A 155 0.31 -6.51 7.88
C GLY A 155 -0.56 -6.27 9.12
N ALA A 156 -1.70 -6.97 9.23
CA ALA A 156 -2.57 -6.88 10.40
C ALA A 156 -1.87 -7.33 11.69
N LEU A 157 -1.14 -8.45 11.63
CA LEU A 157 -0.36 -8.96 12.77
C LEU A 157 0.74 -7.97 13.19
N PHE A 158 1.48 -7.41 12.24
CA PHE A 158 2.57 -6.48 12.56
C PHE A 158 2.09 -5.11 13.05
N PHE A 159 0.87 -4.69 12.73
CA PHE A 159 0.27 -3.54 13.43
C PHE A 159 0.09 -3.81 14.91
N VAL A 160 -0.42 -4.99 15.28
CA VAL A 160 -0.61 -5.38 16.68
C VAL A 160 0.73 -5.57 17.38
N ILE A 161 1.64 -6.35 16.77
CA ILE A 161 2.98 -6.62 17.31
C ILE A 161 3.77 -5.33 17.49
N GLY A 162 3.75 -4.45 16.48
CA GLY A 162 4.39 -3.13 16.55
C GLY A 162 3.80 -2.28 17.65
N GLY A 163 2.47 -2.23 17.77
CA GLY A 163 1.77 -1.53 18.85
C GLY A 163 2.19 -2.03 20.23
N MET A 164 2.20 -3.35 20.45
CA MET A 164 2.64 -3.98 21.70
C MET A 164 4.12 -3.70 22.01
N ALA A 165 5.00 -3.86 21.04
CA ALA A 165 6.42 -3.60 21.18
C ALA A 165 6.71 -2.11 21.48
N GLY A 166 5.84 -1.21 21.03
CA GLY A 166 5.93 0.23 21.25
C GLY A 166 5.42 0.73 22.60
N GLU A 167 4.83 -0.13 23.44
CA GLU A 167 4.31 0.31 24.76
C GLU A 167 5.42 0.86 25.67
N GLY A 168 6.56 0.20 25.74
CA GLY A 168 7.69 0.66 26.56
C GLY A 168 8.50 1.78 25.91
N SER A 169 8.83 1.64 24.63
CA SER A 169 9.59 2.61 23.84
C SER A 169 9.23 2.54 22.37
N TRP A 170 9.03 3.71 21.74
CA TRP A 170 8.78 3.79 20.30
C TRP A 170 9.95 3.29 19.43
N ARG A 171 11.15 3.15 20.01
CA ARG A 171 12.34 2.63 19.32
C ARG A 171 12.33 1.11 19.20
N THR A 172 11.70 0.39 20.15
CA THR A 172 11.70 -1.08 20.20
C THR A 172 11.17 -1.72 18.92
N PRO A 173 10.04 -1.27 18.32
CA PRO A 173 9.53 -1.84 17.07
C PRO A 173 10.53 -1.79 15.91
N PHE A 174 11.43 -0.80 15.88
CA PHE A 174 12.44 -0.70 14.82
C PHE A 174 13.43 -1.88 14.79
N LEU A 175 13.62 -2.59 15.93
CA LEU A 175 14.42 -3.82 15.95
C LEU A 175 13.78 -4.96 15.15
N LEU A 176 12.45 -4.96 14.99
CA LEU A 176 11.75 -5.96 14.19
C LEU A 176 12.10 -5.85 12.68
N TYR A 177 12.61 -4.71 12.23
CA TYR A 177 13.13 -4.58 10.86
C TYR A 177 14.39 -5.40 10.60
N LEU A 178 15.01 -6.01 11.62
CA LEU A 178 16.08 -6.99 11.46
C LEU A 178 15.54 -8.39 11.07
N ALA A 179 14.25 -8.66 11.23
CA ALA A 179 13.65 -9.96 10.92
C ALA A 179 13.92 -10.46 9.47
N PRO A 180 14.01 -9.63 8.41
CA PRO A 180 14.39 -10.09 7.07
C PRO A 180 15.75 -10.78 7.00
N LEU A 181 16.68 -10.49 7.92
CA LEU A 181 17.97 -11.20 7.97
C LEU A 181 17.77 -12.71 8.23
N LEU A 182 16.74 -13.11 8.97
CA LEU A 182 16.37 -14.51 9.18
C LEU A 182 15.87 -15.17 7.90
N MET A 183 15.42 -14.39 6.90
CA MET A 183 14.98 -14.91 5.61
C MET A 183 16.14 -15.10 4.63
N VAL A 184 17.29 -14.45 4.86
CA VAL A 184 18.45 -14.55 3.96
C VAL A 184 18.87 -16.01 3.72
N PRO A 185 19.02 -16.87 4.73
CA PRO A 185 19.33 -18.29 4.50
C PRO A 185 18.28 -19.02 3.68
N ALA A 186 17.00 -18.71 3.90
CA ALA A 186 15.91 -19.31 3.11
C ALA A 186 15.95 -18.85 1.64
N ILE A 187 16.21 -17.57 1.38
CA ILE A 187 16.36 -17.02 0.02
C ILE A 187 17.56 -17.67 -0.67
N VAL A 188 18.69 -17.80 0.01
CA VAL A 188 19.91 -18.40 -0.54
C VAL A 188 19.69 -19.88 -0.93
N ASN A 189 19.05 -20.65 -0.03
CA ASN A 189 18.92 -22.11 -0.18
C ASN A 189 17.74 -22.54 -1.06
N TYR A 190 16.63 -21.79 -1.08
CA TYR A 190 15.41 -22.22 -1.78
C TYR A 190 15.17 -21.49 -3.11
N LEU A 191 15.68 -20.26 -3.28
CA LEU A 191 15.50 -19.53 -4.54
C LEU A 191 16.73 -19.67 -5.43
N TRP A 192 16.49 -19.64 -6.75
CA TRP A 192 17.54 -19.62 -7.78
C TRP A 192 17.33 -18.41 -8.69
N GLU A 193 18.32 -18.05 -9.49
CA GLU A 193 18.17 -17.03 -10.53
C GLU A 193 17.45 -17.65 -11.72
N PRO A 194 16.31 -17.10 -12.14
CA PRO A 194 15.59 -17.63 -13.30
C PRO A 194 16.32 -17.30 -14.61
N ASP A 195 16.25 -18.21 -15.57
CA ASP A 195 16.69 -17.95 -16.95
C ASP A 195 15.84 -16.83 -17.55
N ARG A 196 16.47 -15.89 -18.27
CA ARG A 196 15.78 -14.78 -18.91
C ARG A 196 14.87 -15.29 -20.02
N ARG A 197 13.58 -15.45 -19.73
CA ARG A 197 12.57 -15.70 -20.76
C ARG A 197 12.10 -14.36 -21.32
N GLN A 198 12.27 -14.16 -22.63
CA GLN A 198 11.56 -13.11 -23.35
C GLN A 198 10.09 -13.56 -23.47
N GLU A 199 9.18 -12.91 -22.77
CA GLU A 199 7.75 -13.10 -23.01
C GLU A 199 7.39 -12.46 -24.36
N GLU A 200 7.06 -13.29 -25.34
CA GLU A 200 6.37 -12.84 -26.57
C GLU A 200 4.98 -12.38 -26.19
N SER A 201 4.78 -11.09 -26.22
CA SER A 201 3.51 -10.43 -25.87
C SER A 201 2.60 -10.40 -27.10
N HIS A 202 1.55 -11.21 -27.11
CA HIS A 202 0.46 -11.05 -28.09
C HIS A 202 -0.30 -9.75 -27.84
N ALA A 203 -0.17 -8.82 -28.78
CA ALA A 203 -0.81 -7.52 -28.70
C ALA A 203 -2.27 -7.59 -29.14
N LEU A 204 -3.20 -7.24 -28.25
CA LEU A 204 -4.57 -6.83 -28.62
C LEU A 204 -4.51 -5.39 -29.12
N ILE A 205 -5.01 -5.15 -30.33
CA ILE A 205 -5.04 -3.82 -30.95
C ILE A 205 -6.25 -3.07 -30.38
N THR A 206 -6.01 -2.08 -29.54
CA THR A 206 -7.03 -1.18 -28.98
C THR A 206 -6.86 0.24 -29.54
N PRO A 207 -7.95 1.02 -29.76
CA PRO A 207 -7.85 2.39 -30.28
C PRO A 207 -7.10 3.34 -29.34
N PRO A 208 -6.17 4.17 -29.84
CA PRO A 208 -5.26 4.97 -29.00
C PRO A 208 -5.94 6.03 -28.10
N GLY A 209 -7.12 6.53 -28.45
CA GLY A 209 -7.82 7.57 -27.69
C GLY A 209 -8.44 7.07 -26.37
N SER A 210 -8.91 5.82 -26.30
CA SER A 210 -9.50 5.23 -25.09
C SER A 210 -8.44 4.91 -24.05
N THR A 211 -7.23 4.57 -24.47
CA THR A 211 -6.11 4.18 -23.60
C THR A 211 -5.66 5.33 -22.70
N ARG A 212 -5.44 6.55 -23.26
CA ARG A 212 -5.00 7.71 -22.47
C ARG A 212 -6.04 8.13 -21.43
N ARG A 213 -7.32 8.16 -21.80
CA ARG A 213 -8.40 8.50 -20.86
C ARG A 213 -8.49 7.49 -19.72
N THR A 214 -8.45 6.19 -20.03
CA THR A 214 -8.50 5.13 -19.03
C THR A 214 -7.29 5.19 -18.08
N LEU A 215 -6.08 5.46 -18.59
CA LEU A 215 -4.89 5.64 -17.78
C LEU A 215 -5.04 6.83 -16.81
N LEU A 216 -5.46 7.99 -17.31
CA LEU A 216 -5.64 9.19 -16.47
C LEU A 216 -6.69 8.97 -15.38
N VAL A 217 -7.81 8.33 -15.72
CA VAL A 217 -8.88 8.00 -14.76
C VAL A 217 -8.39 7.02 -13.72
N ALA A 218 -7.67 5.97 -14.12
CA ALA A 218 -7.10 4.99 -13.20
C ALA A 218 -6.05 5.62 -12.26
N CYS A 219 -5.16 6.48 -12.81
CA CYS A 219 -4.16 7.21 -12.02
C CYS A 219 -4.81 8.19 -11.03
N PHE A 220 -5.83 8.93 -11.45
CA PHE A 220 -6.58 9.83 -10.57
C PHE A 220 -7.29 9.06 -9.45
N LEU A 221 -8.01 7.99 -9.80
CA LEU A 221 -8.76 7.18 -8.83
C LEU A 221 -7.83 6.55 -7.79
N ILE A 222 -6.71 5.95 -8.24
CA ILE A 222 -5.77 5.33 -7.33
C ILE A 222 -5.07 6.37 -6.43
N PHE A 223 -4.72 7.54 -6.97
CA PHE A 223 -4.11 8.62 -6.19
C PHE A 223 -5.06 9.12 -5.10
N VAL A 224 -6.29 9.54 -5.45
CA VAL A 224 -7.29 10.01 -4.49
C VAL A 224 -7.65 8.92 -3.48
N GLY A 225 -7.84 7.69 -3.96
CA GLY A 225 -8.13 6.54 -3.10
C GLY A 225 -6.99 6.25 -2.11
N MET A 226 -5.73 6.34 -2.54
CA MET A 226 -4.58 6.10 -1.67
C MET A 226 -4.34 7.25 -0.68
N VAL A 227 -4.57 8.52 -1.09
CA VAL A 227 -4.62 9.63 -0.12
C VAL A 227 -5.64 9.32 0.97
N THR A 228 -6.87 8.97 0.59
CA THR A 228 -7.97 8.68 1.51
C THR A 228 -7.68 7.47 2.41
N CYS A 229 -7.09 6.41 1.85
CA CYS A 229 -6.69 5.21 2.57
C CYS A 229 -5.62 5.51 3.63
N PHE A 230 -4.62 6.29 3.27
CA PHE A 230 -3.46 6.54 4.11
C PHE A 230 -3.73 7.56 5.24
N VAL A 231 -4.78 8.39 5.12
CA VAL A 231 -5.28 9.23 6.23
C VAL A 231 -5.50 8.41 7.49
N VAL A 232 -6.14 7.25 7.36
CA VAL A 232 -6.40 6.36 8.50
C VAL A 232 -5.11 5.86 9.12
N THR A 233 -4.17 5.38 8.30
CA THR A 233 -2.90 4.83 8.79
C THR A 233 -2.09 5.86 9.59
N VAL A 234 -2.06 7.12 9.12
CA VAL A 234 -1.17 8.15 9.66
C VAL A 234 -1.85 9.02 10.72
N MET A 235 -3.16 9.34 10.56
CA MET A 235 -3.85 10.30 11.41
C MET A 235 -4.65 9.64 12.54
N THR A 236 -5.09 8.39 12.41
CA THR A 236 -5.83 7.69 13.48
C THR A 236 -5.08 7.64 14.82
N PRO A 237 -3.74 7.42 14.87
CA PRO A 237 -3.02 7.45 16.13
C PRO A 237 -3.18 8.78 16.87
N THR A 238 -3.09 9.91 16.17
CA THR A 238 -3.28 11.24 16.74
C THR A 238 -4.73 11.46 17.20
N VAL A 239 -5.72 11.04 16.39
CA VAL A 239 -7.14 11.12 16.77
C VAL A 239 -7.42 10.32 18.04
N LEU A 240 -6.86 9.11 18.16
CA LEU A 240 -7.04 8.25 19.34
C LEU A 240 -6.42 8.87 20.60
N VAL A 241 -5.21 9.43 20.50
CA VAL A 241 -4.58 10.13 21.64
C VAL A 241 -5.40 11.34 22.07
N MET A 242 -5.95 12.13 21.14
CA MET A 242 -6.86 13.24 21.46
C MET A 242 -8.14 12.77 22.18
N ARG A 243 -8.53 11.50 22.03
CA ARG A 243 -9.67 10.86 22.72
C ARG A 243 -9.26 10.13 24.01
N GLY A 244 -8.02 10.32 24.47
CA GLY A 244 -7.50 9.70 25.70
C GLY A 244 -6.99 8.27 25.55
N VAL A 245 -6.92 7.72 24.32
CA VAL A 245 -6.36 6.39 24.06
C VAL A 245 -4.88 6.52 23.73
N THR A 246 -4.02 6.34 24.75
CA THR A 246 -2.56 6.47 24.65
C THR A 246 -1.84 5.14 24.44
N SER A 247 -2.51 4.00 24.65
CA SER A 247 -1.95 2.66 24.42
C SER A 247 -1.66 2.43 22.95
N THR A 248 -0.39 2.20 22.63
CA THR A 248 0.04 1.87 21.27
C THR A 248 -0.49 0.51 20.81
N SER A 249 -0.75 -0.41 21.75
CA SER A 249 -1.39 -1.70 21.46
C SER A 249 -2.81 -1.54 20.95
N LEU A 250 -3.63 -0.68 21.58
CA LEU A 250 -5.00 -0.39 21.13
C LEU A 250 -5.00 0.33 19.78
N ILE A 251 -4.08 1.27 19.58
CA ILE A 251 -3.90 1.98 18.32
C ILE A 251 -3.51 0.97 17.22
N GLY A 252 -2.55 0.09 17.49
CA GLY A 252 -2.13 -0.96 16.56
C GLY A 252 -3.25 -1.96 16.24
N ALA A 253 -4.03 -2.36 17.25
CA ALA A 253 -5.19 -3.26 17.07
C ALA A 253 -6.27 -2.64 16.16
N SER A 254 -6.57 -1.33 16.33
CA SER A 254 -7.53 -0.64 15.46
C SER A 254 -7.06 -0.59 14.01
N ALA A 255 -5.78 -0.32 13.77
CA ALA A 255 -5.19 -0.32 12.44
C ALA A 255 -5.11 -1.74 11.83
N GLY A 256 -4.79 -2.75 12.63
CA GLY A 256 -4.85 -4.16 12.22
C GLY A 256 -6.25 -4.59 11.77
N LEU A 257 -7.30 -4.12 12.47
CA LEU A 257 -8.69 -4.35 12.09
C LEU A 257 -9.01 -3.71 10.72
N ALA A 258 -8.51 -2.52 10.43
CA ALA A 258 -8.67 -1.88 9.13
C ALA A 258 -8.05 -2.73 7.99
N ILE A 259 -6.84 -3.28 8.20
CA ILE A 259 -6.19 -4.16 7.20
C ILE A 259 -6.98 -5.46 7.01
N LEU A 260 -7.50 -6.07 8.08
CA LEU A 260 -8.35 -7.27 7.96
C LEU A 260 -9.63 -6.95 7.18
N SER A 261 -10.25 -5.80 7.43
CA SER A 261 -11.42 -5.36 6.67
C SER A 261 -11.09 -5.09 5.20
N THR A 262 -9.89 -4.56 4.91
CA THR A 262 -9.38 -4.38 3.54
C THR A 262 -9.24 -5.73 2.82
N LEU A 263 -8.75 -6.75 3.51
CA LEU A 263 -8.66 -8.11 2.96
C LEU A 263 -10.05 -8.68 2.63
N ILE A 264 -11.04 -8.50 3.53
CA ILE A 264 -12.43 -8.92 3.29
C ILE A 264 -13.01 -8.20 2.06
N GLY A 265 -12.82 -6.89 1.96
CA GLY A 265 -13.23 -6.11 0.78
C GLY A 265 -12.58 -6.62 -0.51
N SER A 266 -11.28 -6.89 -0.50
CA SER A 266 -10.56 -7.43 -1.65
C SER A 266 -11.10 -8.79 -2.11
N ILE A 267 -11.47 -9.67 -1.18
CA ILE A 267 -12.08 -10.97 -1.47
C ILE A 267 -13.51 -10.80 -2.02
N ALA A 268 -14.27 -9.84 -1.51
CA ALA A 268 -15.64 -9.56 -1.96
C ALA A 268 -15.71 -8.84 -3.32
N TRP A 269 -14.61 -8.20 -3.75
CA TRP A 269 -14.57 -7.37 -4.94
C TRP A 269 -15.10 -8.01 -6.23
N PRO A 270 -14.75 -9.26 -6.61
CA PRO A 270 -15.26 -9.86 -7.85
C PRO A 270 -16.79 -9.95 -7.86
N ILE A 271 -17.38 -10.41 -6.73
CA ILE A 271 -18.83 -10.59 -6.58
C ILE A 271 -19.56 -9.24 -6.67
N VAL A 272 -19.04 -8.23 -6.00
CA VAL A 272 -19.65 -6.89 -5.99
C VAL A 272 -19.56 -6.27 -7.37
N ARG A 273 -18.40 -6.42 -8.04
CA ARG A 273 -18.18 -5.88 -9.38
C ARG A 273 -19.08 -6.49 -10.45
N GLU A 274 -19.34 -7.79 -10.39
CA GLU A 274 -20.27 -8.45 -11.30
C GLU A 274 -21.70 -7.88 -11.20
N ARG A 275 -22.11 -7.44 -9.99
CA ARG A 275 -23.46 -6.90 -9.75
C ARG A 275 -23.65 -5.43 -10.14
N ILE A 276 -22.66 -4.58 -9.80
CA ILE A 276 -22.81 -3.12 -9.93
C ILE A 276 -21.84 -2.48 -10.93
N GLY A 277 -21.01 -3.28 -11.59
CA GLY A 277 -20.04 -2.82 -12.59
C GLY A 277 -18.91 -1.96 -12.03
N VAL A 278 -18.03 -1.51 -12.92
CA VAL A 278 -16.81 -0.74 -12.55
C VAL A 278 -17.14 0.59 -11.89
N ALA A 279 -18.08 1.36 -12.47
CA ALA A 279 -18.44 2.68 -11.97
C ALA A 279 -19.19 2.60 -10.64
N GLY A 280 -20.07 1.61 -10.47
CA GLY A 280 -20.76 1.35 -9.21
C GLY A 280 -19.78 0.98 -8.08
N VAL A 281 -18.77 0.15 -8.37
CA VAL A 281 -17.72 -0.18 -7.38
C VAL A 281 -16.89 1.05 -7.04
N ASN A 282 -16.54 1.92 -8.02
CA ASN A 282 -15.83 3.17 -7.72
C ASN A 282 -16.64 4.09 -6.79
N ALA A 283 -17.95 4.19 -7.00
CA ALA A 283 -18.82 4.94 -6.10
C ALA A 283 -18.87 4.32 -4.71
N LEU A 284 -19.06 3.01 -4.61
CA LEU A 284 -19.17 2.28 -3.35
C LEU A 284 -17.88 2.38 -2.53
N LEU A 285 -16.71 2.11 -3.14
CA LEU A 285 -15.44 2.15 -2.43
C LEU A 285 -15.15 3.53 -1.84
N LEU A 286 -15.33 4.59 -2.63
CA LEU A 286 -15.11 5.97 -2.18
C LEU A 286 -16.14 6.39 -1.13
N ALA A 287 -17.41 5.98 -1.27
CA ALA A 287 -18.44 6.25 -0.27
C ALA A 287 -18.15 5.55 1.07
N CYS A 288 -17.77 4.25 1.05
CA CYS A 288 -17.37 3.52 2.27
C CYS A 288 -16.18 4.18 2.96
N MET A 289 -15.15 4.55 2.17
CA MET A 289 -13.96 5.22 2.72
C MET A 289 -14.29 6.60 3.29
N ALA A 290 -15.10 7.40 2.59
CA ALA A 290 -15.55 8.71 3.07
C ALA A 290 -16.40 8.61 4.33
N CYS A 291 -17.36 7.69 4.38
CA CYS A 291 -18.16 7.42 5.59
C CYS A 291 -17.27 6.99 6.76
N GLY A 292 -16.28 6.10 6.51
CA GLY A 292 -15.32 5.71 7.54
C GLY A 292 -14.53 6.90 8.08
N LEU A 293 -14.07 7.82 7.22
CA LEU A 293 -13.38 9.05 7.67
C LEU A 293 -14.31 10.01 8.43
N CYS A 294 -15.58 10.15 8.01
CA CYS A 294 -16.57 10.95 8.76
C CYS A 294 -16.78 10.38 10.17
N VAL A 295 -16.97 9.05 10.26
CA VAL A 295 -17.12 8.38 11.55
C VAL A 295 -15.86 8.54 12.40
N LEU A 296 -14.65 8.43 11.83
CA LEU A 296 -13.38 8.63 12.52
C LEU A 296 -13.26 10.05 13.11
N ALA A 297 -13.54 11.08 12.30
CA ALA A 297 -13.43 12.47 12.71
C ALA A 297 -14.41 12.83 13.85
N LEU A 298 -15.62 12.27 13.80
CA LEU A 298 -16.68 12.51 14.76
C LEU A 298 -16.71 11.52 15.92
N ALA A 299 -15.85 10.49 15.92
CA ALA A 299 -15.88 9.39 16.90
C ALA A 299 -15.77 9.92 18.35
N PRO A 300 -16.75 9.65 19.22
CA PRO A 300 -16.67 10.06 20.63
C PRO A 300 -15.89 9.06 21.49
N SER A 301 -15.70 7.83 21.01
CA SER A 301 -15.13 6.73 21.79
C SER A 301 -14.36 5.74 20.92
N TYR A 302 -13.50 4.93 21.55
CA TYR A 302 -12.72 3.89 20.87
C TYR A 302 -13.56 2.89 20.06
N PRO A 303 -14.68 2.32 20.55
CA PRO A 303 -15.51 1.42 19.75
C PRO A 303 -16.03 2.06 18.45
N VAL A 304 -16.35 3.36 18.45
CA VAL A 304 -16.80 4.06 17.24
C VAL A 304 -15.64 4.21 16.25
N VAL A 305 -14.40 4.40 16.72
CA VAL A 305 -13.21 4.38 15.88
C VAL A 305 -13.06 2.99 15.21
N LEU A 306 -13.31 1.89 15.91
CA LEU A 306 -13.26 0.55 15.31
C LEU A 306 -14.28 0.40 14.17
N VAL A 307 -15.49 0.95 14.31
CA VAL A 307 -16.47 0.97 13.20
C VAL A 307 -15.94 1.77 12.01
N ALA A 308 -15.32 2.92 12.26
CA ALA A 308 -14.67 3.71 11.21
C ALA A 308 -13.60 2.91 10.47
N MET A 309 -12.77 2.13 11.21
CA MET A 309 -11.72 1.26 10.64
C MET A 309 -12.31 0.19 9.73
N VAL A 310 -13.42 -0.44 10.14
CA VAL A 310 -14.09 -1.47 9.34
C VAL A 310 -14.67 -0.88 8.05
N LEU A 311 -15.40 0.23 8.14
CA LEU A 311 -16.01 0.88 6.97
C LEU A 311 -14.96 1.33 5.96
N GLN A 312 -13.95 2.02 6.44
CA GLN A 312 -12.88 2.56 5.59
C GLN A 312 -12.06 1.42 4.97
N GLY A 313 -11.66 0.43 5.77
CA GLY A 313 -10.89 -0.72 5.30
C GLY A 313 -11.65 -1.52 4.24
N PHE A 314 -12.94 -1.79 4.44
CA PHE A 314 -13.75 -2.52 3.47
C PHE A 314 -13.77 -1.81 2.11
N GLY A 315 -13.98 -0.49 2.08
CA GLY A 315 -13.91 0.31 0.86
C GLY A 315 -12.51 0.26 0.21
N ALA A 316 -11.45 0.38 1.00
CA ALA A 316 -10.07 0.34 0.52
C ALA A 316 -9.72 -0.99 -0.16
N GLY A 317 -10.36 -2.11 0.25
CA GLY A 317 -10.15 -3.42 -0.34
C GLY A 317 -10.53 -3.53 -1.82
N PHE A 318 -11.47 -2.72 -2.29
CA PHE A 318 -11.86 -2.69 -3.70
C PHE A 318 -10.90 -1.85 -4.56
N LEU A 319 -10.16 -0.91 -3.98
CA LEU A 319 -9.51 0.20 -4.68
C LEU A 319 -8.53 -0.27 -5.76
N VAL A 320 -7.49 -1.00 -5.37
CA VAL A 320 -6.40 -1.38 -6.30
C VAL A 320 -6.93 -2.26 -7.43
N SER A 321 -7.72 -3.28 -7.09
CA SER A 321 -8.26 -4.24 -8.06
C SER A 321 -9.20 -3.56 -9.05
N ASN A 322 -10.09 -2.66 -8.57
CA ASN A 322 -11.06 -2.01 -9.43
C ASN A 322 -10.45 -0.91 -10.31
N ALA A 323 -9.41 -0.23 -9.84
CA ALA A 323 -8.70 0.79 -10.62
C ALA A 323 -7.74 0.19 -11.66
N SER A 324 -7.05 -0.92 -11.33
CA SER A 324 -6.03 -1.52 -12.21
C SER A 324 -6.61 -2.34 -13.35
N LEU A 325 -7.70 -3.09 -13.13
CA LEU A 325 -8.19 -4.04 -14.13
C LEU A 325 -8.65 -3.39 -15.45
N PRO A 326 -9.44 -2.28 -15.48
CA PRO A 326 -9.77 -1.59 -16.70
C PRO A 326 -8.54 -1.10 -17.47
N LEU A 327 -7.51 -0.67 -16.73
CA LEU A 327 -6.24 -0.23 -17.29
C LEU A 327 -5.50 -1.38 -17.98
N LEU A 328 -5.39 -2.54 -17.31
CA LEU A 328 -4.71 -3.72 -17.84
C LEU A 328 -5.39 -4.29 -19.10
N LEU A 329 -6.71 -4.17 -19.21
CA LEU A 329 -7.49 -4.62 -20.36
C LEU A 329 -7.32 -3.72 -21.59
N VAL A 330 -7.05 -2.42 -21.40
CA VAL A 330 -6.99 -1.43 -22.51
C VAL A 330 -5.54 -1.15 -22.94
N LEU A 331 -4.53 -1.40 -22.09
CA LEU A 331 -3.13 -1.09 -22.40
C LEU A 331 -2.55 -2.05 -23.45
N PRO A 332 -2.07 -1.50 -24.61
CA PRO A 332 -1.30 -2.27 -25.58
C PRO A 332 -0.02 -2.81 -24.95
N ALA A 333 0.48 -3.94 -25.45
CA ALA A 333 1.65 -4.62 -24.89
C ALA A 333 2.88 -3.71 -24.75
N HIS A 334 3.18 -2.90 -25.77
CA HIS A 334 4.33 -1.98 -25.79
C HIS A 334 4.21 -0.79 -24.81
N LEU A 335 3.01 -0.46 -24.31
CA LEU A 335 2.76 0.60 -23.32
C LEU A 335 2.45 0.03 -21.93
N ARG A 336 2.27 -1.28 -21.79
CA ARG A 336 1.81 -1.92 -20.54
C ARG A 336 2.75 -1.64 -19.38
N ALA A 337 4.06 -1.81 -19.56
CA ALA A 337 5.04 -1.54 -18.52
C ALA A 337 5.03 -0.07 -18.07
N ARG A 338 4.96 0.88 -19.03
CA ARG A 338 4.90 2.32 -18.73
C ARG A 338 3.60 2.71 -18.03
N GLY A 339 2.46 2.15 -18.50
CA GLY A 339 1.16 2.45 -17.91
C GLY A 339 1.00 1.88 -16.50
N VAL A 340 1.45 0.66 -16.25
CA VAL A 340 1.48 0.05 -14.91
C VAL A 340 2.46 0.81 -14.00
N GLY A 341 3.62 1.21 -14.52
CA GLY A 341 4.59 2.04 -13.77
C GLY A 341 3.99 3.38 -13.35
N ALA A 342 3.29 4.08 -14.25
CA ALA A 342 2.61 5.34 -13.93
C ALA A 342 1.50 5.14 -12.88
N PHE A 343 0.70 4.07 -13.00
CA PHE A 343 -0.31 3.71 -12.01
C PHE A 343 0.30 3.45 -10.63
N THR A 344 1.39 2.67 -10.57
CA THR A 344 2.12 2.38 -9.32
C THR A 344 2.73 3.65 -8.73
N ALA A 345 3.30 4.53 -9.55
CA ALA A 345 3.80 5.82 -9.08
C ALA A 345 2.67 6.68 -8.46
N CYS A 346 1.50 6.77 -9.11
CA CYS A 346 0.34 7.48 -8.57
C CYS A 346 -0.16 6.87 -7.26
N LEU A 347 -0.12 5.53 -7.12
CA LEU A 347 -0.46 4.82 -5.89
C LEU A 347 0.41 5.30 -4.72
N TYR A 348 1.72 5.21 -4.87
CA TYR A 348 2.67 5.56 -3.80
C TYR A 348 2.77 7.07 -3.57
N LEU A 349 2.65 7.90 -4.62
CA LEU A 349 2.54 9.34 -4.47
C LEU A 349 1.28 9.74 -3.69
N GLY A 350 0.15 9.03 -3.86
CA GLY A 350 -1.05 9.23 -3.05
C GLY A 350 -0.81 8.94 -1.57
N GLN A 351 -0.09 7.85 -1.25
CA GLN A 351 0.31 7.54 0.13
C GLN A 351 1.18 8.65 0.73
N PHE A 352 2.21 9.09 0.00
CA PHE A 352 3.11 10.16 0.45
C PHE A 352 2.39 11.49 0.62
N ALA A 353 1.51 11.86 -0.32
CA ALA A 353 0.78 13.12 -0.29
C ALA A 353 -0.26 13.20 0.83
N SER A 354 -0.74 12.06 1.33
CA SER A 354 -1.82 11.99 2.35
C SER A 354 -1.55 12.85 3.58
N PRO A 355 -0.48 12.67 4.35
CA PRO A 355 -0.21 13.51 5.52
C PRO A 355 0.00 14.98 5.15
N LEU A 356 0.62 15.27 4.01
CA LEU A 356 0.85 16.65 3.54
C LEU A 356 -0.48 17.37 3.25
N ILE A 357 -1.39 16.71 2.54
CA ILE A 357 -2.70 17.26 2.18
C ILE A 357 -3.52 17.52 3.46
N ILE A 358 -3.60 16.54 4.37
CA ILE A 358 -4.38 16.71 5.60
C ILE A 358 -3.79 17.79 6.50
N THR A 359 -2.46 17.88 6.64
CA THR A 359 -1.80 18.94 7.41
C THR A 359 -2.04 20.31 6.77
N ALA A 360 -1.96 20.44 5.44
CA ALA A 360 -2.25 21.66 4.72
C ALA A 360 -3.71 22.12 4.90
N ILE A 361 -4.67 21.18 4.89
CA ILE A 361 -6.08 21.48 5.16
C ILE A 361 -6.29 21.86 6.63
N ALA A 362 -5.60 21.22 7.57
CA ALA A 362 -5.72 21.49 8.99
C ALA A 362 -5.17 22.88 9.37
N HIS A 363 -4.16 23.38 8.63
CA HIS A 363 -3.49 24.66 8.96
C HIS A 363 -4.46 25.85 9.11
N PRO A 364 -5.34 26.17 8.13
CA PRO A 364 -6.32 27.25 8.27
C PRO A 364 -7.47 26.93 9.26
N LEU A 365 -7.64 25.67 9.66
CA LEU A 365 -8.71 25.21 10.53
C LEU A 365 -8.30 25.14 12.02
N GLY A 366 -7.21 25.79 12.39
CA GLY A 366 -6.69 25.82 13.76
C GLY A 366 -5.38 25.03 13.96
N GLY A 367 -4.78 24.54 12.87
CA GLY A 367 -3.53 23.80 12.88
C GLY A 367 -3.64 22.40 13.50
N MET A 368 -2.50 21.68 13.52
CA MET A 368 -2.42 20.38 14.19
C MET A 368 -2.18 20.55 15.69
N PRO A 369 -2.81 19.76 16.56
CA PRO A 369 -3.80 18.72 16.28
C PRO A 369 -5.26 19.22 16.22
N HIS A 370 -5.56 20.47 16.60
CA HIS A 370 -6.92 20.97 16.81
C HIS A 370 -7.76 20.97 15.53
N GLY A 371 -7.17 21.34 14.38
CA GLY A 371 -7.82 21.35 13.07
C GLY A 371 -7.94 19.96 12.41
N LEU A 372 -7.38 18.91 13.02
CA LEU A 372 -7.29 17.58 12.39
C LEU A 372 -8.66 16.98 12.07
N ALA A 373 -9.59 16.99 13.03
CA ALA A 373 -10.93 16.44 12.83
C ALA A 373 -11.67 17.15 11.69
N SER A 374 -11.60 18.48 11.65
CA SER A 374 -12.21 19.30 10.59
C SER A 374 -11.55 19.04 9.22
N ALA A 375 -10.22 18.86 9.19
CA ALA A 375 -9.48 18.52 7.97
C ALA A 375 -9.89 17.13 7.43
N ILE A 376 -10.01 16.13 8.29
CA ILE A 376 -10.48 14.79 7.92
C ILE A 376 -11.91 14.85 7.39
N LEU A 377 -12.82 15.62 8.04
CA LEU A 377 -14.19 15.82 7.58
C LEU A 377 -14.24 16.47 6.21
N LEU A 378 -13.49 17.54 6.00
CA LEU A 378 -13.45 18.22 4.70
C LEU A 378 -12.94 17.29 3.60
N TRP A 379 -11.88 16.51 3.87
CA TRP A 379 -11.38 15.51 2.92
C TRP A 379 -12.41 14.40 2.66
N ALA A 380 -13.11 13.94 3.68
CA ALA A 380 -14.18 12.96 3.55
C ALA A 380 -15.33 13.47 2.67
N LEU A 381 -15.73 14.72 2.84
CA LEU A 381 -16.76 15.35 2.00
C LEU A 381 -16.31 15.47 0.53
N LEU A 382 -15.07 15.87 0.28
CA LEU A 382 -14.51 15.90 -1.07
C LEU A 382 -14.49 14.50 -1.70
N THR A 383 -14.08 13.48 -0.93
CA THR A 383 -14.10 12.08 -1.38
C THR A 383 -15.54 11.61 -1.68
N MET A 384 -16.51 12.00 -0.86
CA MET A 384 -17.93 11.69 -1.07
C MET A 384 -18.47 12.35 -2.34
N LEU A 385 -18.07 13.59 -2.66
CA LEU A 385 -18.44 14.23 -3.93
C LEU A 385 -17.91 13.45 -5.14
N VAL A 386 -16.68 12.94 -5.07
CA VAL A 386 -16.12 12.07 -6.12
C VAL A 386 -16.90 10.75 -6.21
N ALA A 387 -17.31 10.17 -5.08
CA ALA A 387 -18.15 8.97 -5.06
C ALA A 387 -19.50 9.21 -5.73
N LEU A 388 -20.16 10.34 -5.46
CA LEU A 388 -21.42 10.73 -6.09
C LEU A 388 -21.26 10.95 -7.61
N ALA A 389 -20.16 11.56 -8.05
CA ALA A 389 -19.86 11.70 -9.48
C ALA A 389 -19.76 10.32 -10.18
N TRP A 390 -19.08 9.34 -9.54
CA TRP A 390 -19.02 7.97 -10.06
C TRP A 390 -20.37 7.27 -10.06
N LEU A 391 -21.20 7.50 -9.06
CA LEU A 391 -22.58 6.97 -9.02
C LEU A 391 -23.40 7.48 -10.20
N LEU A 392 -23.32 8.78 -10.49
CA LEU A 392 -24.01 9.39 -11.64
C LEU A 392 -23.52 8.80 -12.98
N VAL A 393 -22.20 8.54 -13.11
CA VAL A 393 -21.65 7.86 -14.29
C VAL A 393 -22.23 6.46 -14.43
N GLY A 394 -22.27 5.68 -13.34
CA GLY A 394 -22.83 4.33 -13.34
C GLY A 394 -24.31 4.30 -13.73
N LEU A 395 -25.13 5.21 -13.18
CA LEU A 395 -26.55 5.32 -13.50
C LEU A 395 -26.77 5.67 -14.98
N ARG A 396 -25.96 6.56 -15.56
CA ARG A 396 -26.04 6.90 -17.00
C ARG A 396 -25.68 5.70 -17.89
N GLN A 397 -24.65 4.93 -17.55
CA GLN A 397 -24.25 3.75 -18.29
C GLN A 397 -25.34 2.66 -18.26
N GLY A 398 -25.94 2.41 -17.10
CA GLY A 398 -27.05 1.46 -16.97
C GLY A 398 -28.28 1.83 -17.79
N ARG A 399 -28.63 3.14 -17.86
CA ARG A 399 -29.74 3.62 -18.71
C ARG A 399 -29.46 3.45 -20.20
N MET A 400 -28.22 3.68 -20.66
CA MET A 400 -27.86 3.50 -22.07
C MET A 400 -27.93 2.03 -22.49
N GLN A 401 -27.51 1.11 -21.65
CA GLN A 401 -27.61 -0.33 -21.92
C GLN A 401 -29.06 -0.81 -21.95
N ALA A 402 -29.91 -0.36 -21.01
CA ALA A 402 -31.34 -0.67 -21.02
C ALA A 402 -32.05 -0.14 -22.25
N GLY A 403 -31.69 1.05 -22.77
CA GLY A 403 -32.25 1.62 -24.00
C GLY A 403 -31.83 0.87 -25.28
N GLN A 404 -30.65 0.25 -25.31
CA GLN A 404 -30.18 -0.56 -26.44
C GLN A 404 -30.81 -1.95 -26.53
N VAL A 405 -31.36 -2.48 -25.42
CA VAL A 405 -32.08 -3.77 -25.40
C VAL A 405 -33.53 -3.62 -25.83
N LEU A 406 -34.06 -2.39 -25.87
CA LEU A 406 -35.45 -2.09 -26.26
C LEU A 406 -35.61 -1.66 -27.75
N HIS A 407 -34.53 -1.61 -28.51
CA HIS A 407 -34.46 -1.42 -29.96
C HIS A 407 -33.80 -2.64 -30.63
#